data_1e843120348f77077b51dc458b8830d1
#
_entry.id   1e843120348f77077b51dc458b8830d1
#
_cell.length_a   1.000
_cell.length_b   1.000
_cell.length_c   1.000
_cell.angle_alpha   90.00
_cell.angle_beta   90.00
_cell.angle_gamma   90.00
#
_symmetry.space_group_name_H-M   'P 1'
#
loop_
_entity.id
_entity.type
_entity.pdbx_description
1 polymer ?
#
loop_
_entity_poly.entity_id
_entity_poly.type
_entity_poly.pdbx_seq_one_letter_code
_entity_poly.pdbx_strand_id
1 'polypeptide(L)'
;MVLVTDLDASLDFYCNKLGLVETNRKEFEAGRFTLVFLAAPGNLDSAKATRSPELELTYNWDPEDYDGGRNFGHLAYYVDDIYATCQRLMDAGVTINRPPRDGRMAFVRSPDNISIELLQEGDAQAPAEPWASMENTGSW
;
A
#
# COMPACT_ATOMS: atom_id res chain seq x y z
N MET A 1 6.05 3.16 10.16
CA MET A 1 6.48 4.34 9.40
C MET A 1 7.22 3.91 8.15
N VAL A 2 6.99 4.60 7.03
CA VAL A 2 7.68 4.40 5.75
C VAL A 2 8.25 5.74 5.31
N LEU A 3 9.52 5.77 4.94
CA LEU A 3 10.14 6.92 4.28
C LEU A 3 9.73 6.92 2.81
N VAL A 4 9.40 8.11 2.28
CA VAL A 4 8.98 8.28 0.89
C VAL A 4 9.79 9.38 0.21
N THR A 5 10.17 9.16 -1.05
CA THR A 5 10.99 10.10 -1.83
C THR A 5 10.14 11.18 -2.51
N ASP A 6 8.87 10.87 -2.82
CA ASP A 6 7.89 11.75 -3.44
C ASP A 6 6.55 11.60 -2.73
N LEU A 7 6.16 12.65 -1.99
CA LEU A 7 4.93 12.62 -1.18
C LEU A 7 3.68 12.56 -2.04
N ASP A 8 3.62 13.27 -3.16
CA ASP A 8 2.44 13.32 -4.02
C ASP A 8 2.23 11.97 -4.73
N ALA A 9 3.30 11.36 -5.26
CA ALA A 9 3.25 10.02 -5.84
C ALA A 9 2.85 8.97 -4.80
N SER A 10 3.34 9.08 -3.58
CA SER A 10 2.99 8.17 -2.48
C SER A 10 1.54 8.33 -2.05
N LEU A 11 1.03 9.55 -1.92
CA LEU A 11 -0.38 9.80 -1.61
C LEU A 11 -1.31 9.33 -2.73
N ASP A 12 -0.93 9.53 -4.00
CA ASP A 12 -1.67 8.98 -5.13
C ASP A 12 -1.75 7.44 -5.04
N PHE A 13 -0.63 6.79 -4.73
CA PHE A 13 -0.61 5.33 -4.56
C PHE A 13 -1.43 4.87 -3.36
N TYR A 14 -1.11 5.35 -2.16
CA TYR A 14 -1.73 4.83 -0.93
C TYR A 14 -3.19 5.27 -0.77
N CYS A 15 -3.55 6.50 -1.17
CA CYS A 15 -4.91 7.00 -1.01
C CYS A 15 -5.78 6.75 -2.23
N ASN A 16 -5.37 7.22 -3.42
CA ASN A 16 -6.24 7.16 -4.61
C ASN A 16 -6.32 5.76 -5.21
N LYS A 17 -5.20 5.01 -5.22
CA LYS A 17 -5.13 3.67 -5.82
C LYS A 17 -5.43 2.57 -4.80
N LEU A 18 -4.74 2.56 -3.65
CA LEU A 18 -4.94 1.53 -2.62
C LEU A 18 -6.19 1.75 -1.76
N GLY A 19 -6.60 3.01 -1.55
CA GLY A 19 -7.85 3.37 -0.87
C GLY A 19 -7.70 3.70 0.61
N LEU A 20 -6.48 3.97 1.10
CA LEU A 20 -6.29 4.50 2.45
C LEU A 20 -6.77 5.95 2.54
N VAL A 21 -7.07 6.40 3.74
CA VAL A 21 -7.57 7.75 4.03
C VAL A 21 -6.58 8.50 4.91
N GLU A 22 -6.22 9.73 4.51
CA GLU A 22 -5.41 10.60 5.33
C GLU A 22 -6.18 10.99 6.60
N THR A 23 -5.59 10.74 7.76
CA THR A 23 -6.16 11.05 9.07
C THR A 23 -5.54 12.29 9.70
N ASN A 24 -4.27 12.55 9.39
CA ASN A 24 -3.53 13.69 9.94
C ASN A 24 -2.30 14.01 9.08
N ARG A 25 -1.89 15.29 9.10
CA ARG A 25 -0.66 15.76 8.47
C ARG A 25 0.04 16.76 9.40
N LYS A 26 1.37 16.72 9.43
CA LYS A 26 2.19 17.65 10.20
C LYS A 26 3.47 17.99 9.44
N GLU A 27 3.80 19.28 9.42
CA GLU A 27 5.05 19.79 8.88
C GLU A 27 5.97 20.24 10.01
N PHE A 28 7.24 19.89 9.90
CA PHE A 28 8.28 20.21 10.88
C PHE A 28 9.40 20.98 10.19
N GLU A 29 9.28 22.29 10.17
CA GLU A 29 10.23 23.16 9.47
C GLU A 29 11.66 23.04 10.03
N ALA A 30 11.82 22.99 11.34
CA ALA A 30 13.13 22.84 11.96
C ALA A 30 13.83 21.52 11.61
N GLY A 31 13.06 20.46 11.38
CA GLY A 31 13.55 19.13 10.99
C GLY A 31 13.50 18.90 9.48
N ARG A 32 12.88 19.80 8.72
CA ARG A 32 12.70 19.74 7.27
C ARG A 32 12.06 18.43 6.80
N PHE A 33 10.91 18.07 7.41
CA PHE A 33 10.16 16.89 7.02
C PHE A 33 8.64 17.07 7.23
N THR A 34 7.87 16.27 6.51
CA THR A 34 6.42 16.16 6.63
C THR A 34 6.04 14.75 7.05
N LEU A 35 5.13 14.64 8.02
CA LEU A 35 4.50 13.39 8.41
C LEU A 35 3.06 13.38 7.88
N VAL A 36 2.65 12.25 7.28
CA VAL A 36 1.26 11.99 6.90
C VAL A 36 0.84 10.65 7.47
N PHE A 37 -0.32 10.63 8.13
CA PHE A 37 -0.87 9.44 8.76
C PHE A 37 -2.07 8.95 7.95
N LEU A 38 -2.08 7.67 7.60
CA LEU A 38 -3.09 7.05 6.77
C LEU A 38 -3.72 5.86 7.51
N ALA A 39 -5.02 5.66 7.35
CA ALA A 39 -5.73 4.50 7.88
C ALA A 39 -6.62 3.86 6.81
N ALA A 40 -6.88 2.56 6.96
CA ALA A 40 -7.90 1.89 6.16
C ALA A 40 -9.30 2.47 6.49
N PRO A 41 -10.23 2.56 5.52
CA PRO A 41 -11.56 3.12 5.75
C PRO A 41 -12.29 2.52 6.95
N GLY A 42 -12.21 1.21 7.14
CA GLY A 42 -12.82 0.50 8.29
C GLY A 42 -12.19 0.80 9.65
N ASN A 43 -11.02 1.45 9.67
CA ASN A 43 -10.29 1.77 10.91
C ASN A 43 -10.29 3.26 11.26
N LEU A 44 -11.01 4.11 10.53
CA LEU A 44 -10.99 5.57 10.72
C LEU A 44 -11.36 6.01 12.13
N ASP A 45 -12.38 5.39 12.74
CA ASP A 45 -12.83 5.77 14.08
C ASP A 45 -11.78 5.41 15.14
N SER A 46 -11.18 4.22 15.04
CA SER A 46 -10.11 3.81 15.95
C SER A 46 -8.84 4.63 15.73
N ALA A 47 -8.48 4.92 14.49
CA ALA A 47 -7.33 5.76 14.16
C ALA A 47 -7.49 7.18 14.74
N LYS A 48 -8.67 7.79 14.63
CA LYS A 48 -8.97 9.10 15.22
C LYS A 48 -8.96 9.08 16.76
N ALA A 49 -9.50 8.01 17.37
CA ALA A 49 -9.61 7.90 18.81
C ALA A 49 -8.30 7.55 19.50
N THR A 50 -7.52 6.63 18.93
CA THR A 50 -6.36 6.01 19.58
C THR A 50 -5.07 6.04 18.75
N ARG A 51 -5.10 6.57 17.52
CA ARG A 51 -4.03 6.52 16.51
C ARG A 51 -3.57 5.11 16.16
N SER A 52 -4.51 4.18 16.06
CA SER A 52 -4.21 2.78 15.76
C SER A 52 -5.38 2.11 15.03
N PRO A 53 -5.12 1.36 13.96
CA PRO A 53 -3.85 1.28 13.23
C PRO A 53 -3.68 2.44 12.23
N GLU A 54 -2.46 2.97 12.09
CA GLU A 54 -2.12 3.98 11.08
C GLU A 54 -0.79 3.61 10.39
N LEU A 55 -0.71 3.91 9.10
CA LEU A 55 0.54 3.96 8.35
C LEU A 55 1.05 5.39 8.38
N GLU A 56 2.24 5.62 8.93
CA GLU A 56 2.92 6.91 8.89
C GLU A 56 3.84 6.94 7.67
N LEU A 57 3.64 7.94 6.80
CA LEU A 57 4.58 8.32 5.77
C LEU A 57 5.43 9.48 6.27
N THR A 58 6.74 9.38 6.09
CA THR A 58 7.70 10.45 6.39
C THR A 58 8.36 10.89 5.08
N TYR A 59 8.16 12.15 4.72
CA TYR A 59 8.79 12.79 3.58
C TYR A 59 9.83 13.79 4.07
N ASN A 60 11.10 13.50 3.82
CA ASN A 60 12.20 14.44 4.05
C ASN A 60 12.29 15.44 2.89
N TRP A 61 12.34 16.75 3.19
CA TRP A 61 12.37 17.80 2.18
C TRP A 61 13.71 17.87 1.43
N ASP A 62 14.76 17.41 2.08
CA ASP A 62 16.06 17.26 1.41
C ASP A 62 16.08 15.89 0.70
N PRO A 63 16.42 15.86 -0.61
CA PRO A 63 16.43 14.61 -1.38
C PRO A 63 17.32 13.55 -0.74
N GLU A 64 16.79 12.33 -0.67
CA GLU A 64 17.46 11.17 -0.10
C GLU A 64 17.08 9.91 -0.87
N ASP A 65 18.04 9.02 -1.09
CA ASP A 65 17.80 7.70 -1.67
C ASP A 65 17.60 6.67 -0.56
N TYR A 66 16.56 5.82 -0.70
CA TYR A 66 16.26 4.78 0.28
C TYR A 66 16.55 3.39 -0.29
N ASP A 67 17.26 2.59 0.51
CA ASP A 67 17.45 1.16 0.25
C ASP A 67 16.59 0.35 1.22
N GLY A 68 15.72 -0.51 0.68
CA GLY A 68 14.80 -1.33 1.47
C GLY A 68 15.46 -2.36 2.39
N GLY A 69 16.73 -2.70 2.16
CA GLY A 69 17.42 -3.74 2.92
C GLY A 69 16.75 -5.11 2.77
N ARG A 70 16.97 -6.00 3.73
CA ARG A 70 16.43 -7.38 3.69
C ARG A 70 15.65 -7.80 4.93
N ASN A 71 15.61 -6.97 5.97
CA ASN A 71 14.95 -7.37 7.20
C ASN A 71 13.49 -6.90 7.30
N PHE A 72 13.11 -5.88 6.53
CA PHE A 72 11.72 -5.51 6.37
C PHE A 72 11.05 -6.47 5.36
N GLY A 73 9.87 -6.98 5.69
CA GLY A 73 9.07 -7.84 4.83
C GLY A 73 8.13 -7.03 3.94
N HIS A 74 6.89 -6.88 4.37
CA HIS A 74 5.85 -6.18 3.63
C HIS A 74 4.80 -5.58 4.58
N LEU A 75 3.99 -4.67 4.07
CA LEU A 75 2.71 -4.29 4.67
C LEU A 75 1.63 -5.22 4.13
N ALA A 76 0.64 -5.57 4.94
CA ALA A 76 -0.48 -6.41 4.51
C ALA A 76 -1.82 -5.73 4.79
N TYR A 77 -2.74 -5.83 3.83
CA TYR A 77 -4.10 -5.30 3.94
C TYR A 77 -5.11 -6.34 3.49
N TYR A 78 -6.17 -6.53 4.28
CA TYR A 78 -7.35 -7.25 3.83
C TYR A 78 -8.17 -6.40 2.89
N VAL A 79 -8.73 -7.04 1.86
CA VAL A 79 -9.61 -6.43 0.86
C VAL A 79 -10.86 -7.29 0.69
N ASP A 80 -12.00 -6.65 0.46
CA ASP A 80 -13.31 -7.33 0.31
C ASP A 80 -13.35 -8.23 -0.92
N ASP A 81 -12.76 -7.78 -2.03
CA ASP A 81 -12.67 -8.51 -3.31
C ASP A 81 -11.29 -8.33 -3.92
N ILE A 82 -10.49 -9.40 -3.85
CA ILE A 82 -9.11 -9.37 -4.33
C ILE A 82 -9.00 -9.20 -5.84
N TYR A 83 -9.94 -9.78 -6.61
CA TYR A 83 -9.93 -9.67 -8.07
C TYR A 83 -10.29 -8.26 -8.52
N ALA A 84 -11.37 -7.70 -7.97
CA ALA A 84 -11.77 -6.32 -8.26
C ALA A 84 -10.70 -5.32 -7.83
N THR A 85 -10.06 -5.53 -6.68
CA THR A 85 -8.96 -4.69 -6.19
C THR A 85 -7.75 -4.75 -7.11
N CYS A 86 -7.30 -5.94 -7.50
CA CYS A 86 -6.19 -6.10 -8.43
C CYS A 86 -6.49 -5.50 -9.82
N GLN A 87 -7.72 -5.66 -10.32
CA GLN A 87 -8.14 -5.06 -11.59
C GLN A 87 -8.09 -3.53 -11.52
N ARG A 88 -8.66 -2.93 -10.47
CA ARG A 88 -8.63 -1.48 -10.27
C ARG A 88 -7.22 -0.93 -10.16
N LEU A 89 -6.32 -1.62 -9.45
CA LEU A 89 -4.91 -1.24 -9.34
C LEU A 89 -4.20 -1.32 -10.69
N MET A 90 -4.42 -2.39 -11.44
CA MET A 90 -3.85 -2.58 -12.78
C MET A 90 -4.34 -1.52 -13.77
N ASP A 91 -5.62 -1.17 -13.75
CA ASP A 91 -6.22 -0.11 -14.58
C ASP A 91 -5.65 1.27 -14.22
N ALA A 92 -5.25 1.46 -12.96
CA ALA A 92 -4.56 2.66 -12.48
C ALA A 92 -3.03 2.64 -12.71
N GLY A 93 -2.51 1.66 -13.48
CA GLY A 93 -1.10 1.55 -13.85
C GLY A 93 -0.19 0.93 -12.80
N VAL A 94 -0.76 0.29 -11.76
CA VAL A 94 0.03 -0.45 -10.76
C VAL A 94 0.34 -1.84 -11.29
N THR A 95 1.61 -2.24 -11.24
CA THR A 95 2.01 -3.61 -11.59
C THR A 95 1.55 -4.59 -10.51
N ILE A 96 0.85 -5.65 -10.90
CA ILE A 96 0.54 -6.77 -10.03
C ILE A 96 1.73 -7.73 -10.06
N ASN A 97 2.61 -7.64 -9.06
CA ASN A 97 3.86 -8.42 -9.03
C ASN A 97 3.60 -9.93 -8.83
N ARG A 98 2.72 -10.27 -7.89
CA ARG A 98 2.18 -11.63 -7.75
C ARG A 98 0.67 -11.59 -7.92
N PRO A 99 0.13 -12.13 -9.03
CA PRO A 99 -1.31 -12.20 -9.24
C PRO A 99 -2.02 -13.09 -8.23
N PRO A 100 -3.31 -12.82 -7.94
CA PRO A 100 -4.11 -13.60 -6.99
C PRO A 100 -4.62 -14.93 -7.60
N ARG A 101 -3.70 -15.80 -8.05
CA ARG A 101 -4.02 -17.07 -8.75
C ARG A 101 -4.87 -18.02 -7.92
N ASP A 102 -4.68 -17.97 -6.61
CA ASP A 102 -5.37 -18.83 -5.64
C ASP A 102 -6.63 -18.15 -5.05
N GLY A 103 -7.00 -16.96 -5.55
CA GLY A 103 -8.11 -16.17 -5.03
C GLY A 103 -7.88 -15.67 -3.60
N ARG A 104 -6.64 -15.78 -3.07
CA ARG A 104 -6.34 -15.50 -1.66
C ARG A 104 -5.44 -14.28 -1.47
N MET A 105 -4.32 -14.21 -2.20
CA MET A 105 -3.34 -13.16 -1.98
C MET A 105 -2.73 -12.64 -3.29
N ALA A 106 -2.34 -11.37 -3.28
CA ALA A 106 -1.59 -10.71 -4.34
C ALA A 106 -0.49 -9.84 -3.74
N PHE A 107 0.50 -9.48 -4.55
CA PHE A 107 1.51 -8.50 -4.17
C PHE A 107 1.63 -7.40 -5.22
N VAL A 108 1.78 -6.17 -4.74
CA VAL A 108 2.14 -4.99 -5.51
C VAL A 108 3.27 -4.23 -4.80
N ARG A 109 3.83 -3.20 -5.44
CA ARG A 109 4.83 -2.34 -4.81
C ARG A 109 4.41 -0.88 -4.85
N SER A 110 4.75 -0.15 -3.79
CA SER A 110 4.61 1.31 -3.73
C SER A 110 5.65 1.99 -4.63
N PRO A 111 5.54 3.32 -4.89
CA PRO A 111 6.56 4.09 -5.63
C PRO A 111 7.97 3.94 -5.03
N ASP A 112 8.10 3.84 -3.72
CA ASP A 112 9.38 3.64 -3.02
C ASP A 112 9.73 2.15 -2.84
N ASN A 113 9.14 1.28 -3.66
CA ASN A 113 9.46 -0.14 -3.73
C ASN A 113 9.12 -0.94 -2.45
N ILE A 114 8.24 -0.42 -1.59
CA ILE A 114 7.72 -1.15 -0.45
C ILE A 114 6.77 -2.24 -0.93
N SER A 115 6.99 -3.47 -0.51
CA SER A 115 6.11 -4.60 -0.82
C SER A 115 4.79 -4.48 -0.06
N ILE A 116 3.68 -4.64 -0.77
CA ILE A 116 2.32 -4.59 -0.23
C ILE A 116 1.63 -5.91 -0.57
N GLU A 117 1.24 -6.66 0.46
CA GLU A 117 0.40 -7.86 0.33
C GLU A 117 -1.07 -7.47 0.40
N LEU A 118 -1.85 -7.96 -0.53
CA LEU A 118 -3.32 -7.87 -0.51
C LEU A 118 -3.87 -9.25 -0.18
N LEU A 119 -4.76 -9.33 0.80
CA LEU A 119 -5.35 -10.57 1.28
C LEU A 119 -6.87 -10.50 1.10
N GLN A 120 -7.46 -11.54 0.53
CA GLN A 120 -8.91 -11.69 0.49
C GLN A 120 -9.45 -11.79 1.92
N GLU A 121 -10.43 -10.94 2.28
CA GLU A 121 -11.16 -11.10 3.53
C GLU A 121 -12.07 -12.32 3.47
N GLY A 122 -12.09 -13.12 4.54
CA GLY A 122 -12.86 -14.36 4.59
C GLY A 122 -12.21 -15.50 3.81
N ASP A 123 -13.02 -16.28 3.10
CA ASP A 123 -12.56 -17.43 2.32
C ASP A 123 -11.92 -16.99 1.00
N ALA A 124 -10.97 -17.80 0.49
CA ALA A 124 -10.39 -17.57 -0.82
C ALA A 124 -11.46 -17.67 -1.91
N GLN A 125 -11.42 -16.79 -2.90
CA GLN A 125 -12.29 -16.88 -4.07
C GLN A 125 -11.87 -18.06 -4.96
N ALA A 126 -12.80 -18.59 -5.73
CA ALA A 126 -12.47 -19.62 -6.73
C ALA A 126 -11.48 -19.04 -7.76
N PRO A 127 -10.44 -19.81 -8.17
CA PRO A 127 -9.52 -19.36 -9.21
C PRO A 127 -10.28 -18.92 -10.48
N ALA A 128 -9.92 -17.73 -10.99
CA ALA A 128 -10.56 -17.12 -12.15
C ALA A 128 -9.54 -16.50 -13.10
N GLU A 129 -9.82 -16.58 -14.41
CA GLU A 129 -9.03 -15.87 -15.42
C GLU A 129 -9.33 -14.36 -15.41
N PRO A 130 -8.34 -13.50 -15.76
CA PRO A 130 -6.99 -13.86 -16.24
C PRO A 130 -5.99 -14.19 -15.10
N TRP A 131 -6.38 -14.10 -13.86
CA TRP A 131 -5.49 -14.20 -12.70
C TRP A 131 -4.91 -15.61 -12.52
N ALA A 132 -5.72 -16.65 -12.78
CA ALA A 132 -5.32 -18.04 -12.57
C ALA A 132 -4.09 -18.44 -13.39
N SER A 133 -3.97 -17.93 -14.62
CA SER A 133 -2.85 -18.20 -15.53
C SER A 133 -1.80 -17.10 -15.59
N MET A 134 -2.02 -15.93 -14.94
CA MET A 134 -1.11 -14.79 -15.01
C MET A 134 0.20 -15.10 -14.28
N GLU A 135 1.33 -14.84 -14.94
CA GLU A 135 2.65 -15.02 -14.36
C GLU A 135 3.05 -13.88 -13.43
N ASN A 136 4.07 -14.12 -12.59
CA ASN A 136 4.64 -13.09 -11.74
C ASN A 136 5.41 -12.06 -12.57
N THR A 137 5.40 -10.80 -12.12
CA THR A 137 6.17 -9.71 -12.72
C THR A 137 7.16 -9.17 -11.69
N GLY A 138 8.45 -9.30 -11.95
CA GLY A 138 9.51 -8.85 -11.03
C GLY A 138 9.56 -9.65 -9.73
N SER A 139 9.88 -8.95 -8.64
CA SER A 139 9.94 -9.51 -7.28
C SER A 139 9.01 -8.74 -6.34
N TRP A 140 8.62 -9.36 -5.25
CA TRP A 140 7.74 -8.77 -4.22
C TRP A 140 8.25 -9.09 -2.82
#